data_5f52bbd55dd74c5eb96fb7f816770c11
#
_entry.id   5f52bbd55dd74c5eb96fb7f816770c11
#
_cell.length_a   1.000
_cell.length_b   1.000
_cell.length_c   1.000
_cell.angle_alpha   90.00
_cell.angle_beta   90.00
_cell.angle_gamma   90.00
#
_symmetry.space_group_name_H-M   'P 1'
#
loop_
_entity.id
_entity.type
_entity.pdbx_description
1 polymer ?
#
loop_
_entity_poly.entity_id
_entity_poly.type
_entity_poly.pdbx_seq_one_letter_code
_entity_poly.pdbx_strand_id
1 'polypeptide(L)'
;MSKKIQSVLTVIVLLSVCLVLFTSCQATKLDFFSNIEDSLGVVGKLVRLMHSWIGNYGWTVVVFTVFLKVLMLPLDFWQRYASRKMSLNMQKMQPLMAEIDKRYGANSQRAQEEKTKLYQKQGTGLGATCLPMIVSMAIFFVMFGGLREYSNYSSVMMMKELSHTYFDTCITEFKKDSNYSSDIANYEAKLAEALKGVDKDVEGNIELRVKMEHVTAMVRKADDDSSLKATTEAVTAAARKAVQDKYNADKESWLWIQNVWQPDTWEPIMASYDTGMNSFTTVVNKDTFTGGKTLYNTIRDAVLEVGGYGNNGSWNGLLILPILSIVLSFLSMFISQKLEAKHRPDQPAEVQPQTAEQKQQQASNKMMMIIMPLMMAYFGFLYTGAFAIYMVANYAISILSTIALRAPVEKAVLKKLKEQEEKDNSGKASYMR
;
A
#
# COMPACT_ATOMS: atom_id res chain seq x y z
N MET A 1 15.11 -8.20 -34.75
CA MET A 1 15.67 -8.31 -33.38
C MET A 1 15.50 -9.75 -32.91
N SER A 2 16.55 -10.47 -32.52
CA SER A 2 16.43 -11.87 -32.15
C SER A 2 15.57 -12.00 -30.85
N LYS A 3 14.78 -13.09 -30.72
CA LYS A 3 13.94 -13.33 -29.53
C LYS A 3 14.75 -13.27 -28.21
N LYS A 4 16.06 -13.62 -28.25
CA LYS A 4 16.98 -13.50 -27.12
C LYS A 4 17.22 -12.03 -26.71
N ILE A 5 17.40 -11.14 -27.69
CA ILE A 5 17.63 -9.70 -27.43
C ILE A 5 16.36 -9.06 -26.86
N GLN A 6 15.19 -9.40 -27.35
CA GLN A 6 13.92 -8.92 -26.77
C GLN A 6 13.74 -9.39 -25.31
N SER A 7 14.04 -10.65 -25.03
CA SER A 7 13.95 -11.19 -23.67
C SER A 7 14.93 -10.51 -22.71
N VAL A 8 16.18 -10.26 -23.16
CA VAL A 8 17.20 -9.55 -22.35
C VAL A 8 16.79 -8.09 -22.14
N LEU A 9 16.30 -7.41 -23.17
CA LEU A 9 15.83 -6.02 -23.07
C LEU A 9 14.65 -5.90 -22.08
N THR A 10 13.71 -6.83 -22.13
CA THR A 10 12.58 -6.89 -21.19
C THR A 10 13.04 -7.09 -19.74
N VAL A 11 14.03 -7.96 -19.53
CA VAL A 11 14.62 -8.20 -18.20
C VAL A 11 15.38 -6.96 -17.72
N ILE A 12 16.13 -6.27 -18.58
CA ILE A 12 16.85 -5.04 -18.23
C ILE A 12 15.85 -3.92 -17.89
N VAL A 13 14.79 -3.74 -18.69
CA VAL A 13 13.75 -2.75 -18.40
C VAL A 13 13.03 -3.08 -17.08
N LEU A 14 12.71 -4.35 -16.83
CA LEU A 14 12.13 -4.79 -15.56
C LEU A 14 13.07 -4.55 -14.36
N LEU A 15 14.36 -4.87 -14.51
CA LEU A 15 15.37 -4.62 -13.48
C LEU A 15 15.58 -3.12 -13.23
N SER A 16 15.60 -2.29 -14.28
CA SER A 16 15.73 -0.84 -14.12
C SER A 16 14.48 -0.22 -13.47
N VAL A 17 13.28 -0.67 -13.83
CA VAL A 17 12.05 -0.30 -13.15
C VAL A 17 12.11 -0.74 -11.68
N CYS A 18 12.47 -1.98 -11.38
CA CYS A 18 12.64 -2.44 -9.99
C CYS A 18 13.67 -1.60 -9.22
N LEU A 19 14.83 -1.28 -9.82
CA LEU A 19 15.88 -0.45 -9.20
C LEU A 19 15.38 0.96 -8.87
N VAL A 20 14.71 1.62 -9.81
CA VAL A 20 14.09 2.95 -9.58
C VAL A 20 13.04 2.88 -8.48
N LEU A 21 12.35 1.77 -8.34
CA LEU A 21 11.31 1.55 -7.36
C LEU A 21 11.86 1.24 -5.97
N PHE A 22 12.97 0.52 -5.86
CA PHE A 22 13.66 0.28 -4.58
C PHE A 22 14.37 1.51 -4.04
N THR A 23 14.87 2.41 -4.90
CA THR A 23 15.46 3.69 -4.46
C THR A 23 14.42 4.67 -3.92
N SER A 24 13.14 4.53 -4.25
CA SER A 24 12.06 5.34 -3.68
C SER A 24 11.64 4.91 -2.26
N CYS A 25 12.14 3.80 -1.75
CA CYS A 25 11.72 3.25 -0.44
C CYS A 25 12.50 3.78 0.78
N GLN A 26 13.47 4.67 0.61
CA GLN A 26 14.12 5.32 1.74
C GLN A 26 13.36 6.59 2.11
N ALA A 27 12.36 6.44 2.99
CA ALA A 27 11.77 7.59 3.68
C ALA A 27 12.84 8.21 4.60
N THR A 28 13.54 9.21 4.11
CA THR A 28 14.37 10.08 4.94
C THR A 28 13.43 10.76 5.95
N LYS A 29 13.67 10.50 7.24
CA LYS A 29 12.93 11.20 8.28
C LYS A 29 13.29 12.69 8.23
N LEU A 30 12.28 13.51 8.02
CA LEU A 30 12.43 14.95 7.86
C LEU A 30 12.23 15.68 9.19
N ASP A 31 12.79 16.86 9.30
CA ASP A 31 12.41 17.79 10.36
C ASP A 31 10.94 18.22 10.14
N PHE A 32 10.16 18.29 11.23
CA PHE A 32 8.77 18.74 11.19
C PHE A 32 8.63 20.14 10.56
N PHE A 33 9.60 21.00 10.76
CA PHE A 33 9.64 22.37 10.23
C PHE A 33 10.30 22.49 8.85
N SER A 34 10.62 21.37 8.18
CA SER A 34 11.13 21.39 6.81
C SER A 34 10.01 21.31 5.76
N ASN A 35 10.37 21.58 4.50
CA ASN A 35 9.44 21.32 3.40
C ASN A 35 9.31 19.80 3.16
N ILE A 36 8.14 19.26 3.49
CA ILE A 36 7.85 17.83 3.41
C ILE A 36 7.47 17.41 1.98
N GLU A 37 7.14 18.36 1.10
CA GLU A 37 6.75 18.06 -0.30
C GLU A 37 7.85 17.34 -1.06
N ASP A 38 9.11 17.62 -0.76
CA ASP A 38 10.27 16.99 -1.38
C ASP A 38 10.42 15.50 -1.01
N SER A 39 9.71 15.03 0.02
CA SER A 39 9.73 13.62 0.43
C SER A 39 8.90 12.71 -0.49
N LEU A 40 8.01 13.27 -1.31
CA LEU A 40 7.15 12.49 -2.16
C LEU A 40 7.88 11.95 -3.40
N GLY A 41 7.95 10.63 -3.51
CA GLY A 41 8.39 9.95 -4.72
C GLY A 41 7.40 10.09 -5.88
N VAL A 42 7.75 9.52 -7.02
CA VAL A 42 6.94 9.64 -8.27
C VAL A 42 5.50 9.17 -8.07
N VAL A 43 5.31 8.05 -7.37
CA VAL A 43 3.96 7.50 -7.13
C VAL A 43 3.19 8.38 -6.15
N GLY A 44 3.83 8.86 -5.08
CA GLY A 44 3.21 9.79 -4.13
C GLY A 44 2.77 11.10 -4.80
N LYS A 45 3.58 11.65 -5.69
CA LYS A 45 3.23 12.84 -6.51
C LYS A 45 2.06 12.58 -7.45
N LEU A 46 2.00 11.40 -8.07
CA LEU A 46 0.88 11.00 -8.93
C LEU A 46 -0.42 10.86 -8.13
N VAL A 47 -0.37 10.23 -6.96
CA VAL A 47 -1.53 10.11 -6.05
C VAL A 47 -1.99 11.49 -5.59
N ARG A 48 -1.07 12.40 -5.24
CA ARG A 48 -1.39 13.79 -4.90
C ARG A 48 -2.09 14.52 -6.04
N LEU A 49 -1.58 14.38 -7.27
CA LEU A 49 -2.22 14.99 -8.44
C LEU A 49 -3.63 14.47 -8.65
N MET A 50 -3.85 13.16 -8.51
CA MET A 50 -5.20 12.59 -8.63
C MET A 50 -6.11 13.05 -7.49
N HIS A 51 -5.59 13.15 -6.27
CA HIS A 51 -6.34 13.63 -5.13
C HIS A 51 -6.79 15.09 -5.30
N SER A 52 -5.93 15.97 -5.86
CA SER A 52 -6.29 17.35 -6.13
C SER A 52 -7.44 17.51 -7.13
N TRP A 53 -7.67 16.52 -8.00
CA TRP A 53 -8.80 16.54 -8.95
C TRP A 53 -10.07 15.91 -8.38
N ILE A 54 -9.93 14.86 -7.56
CA ILE A 54 -11.07 14.08 -7.04
C ILE A 54 -11.63 14.70 -5.76
N GLY A 55 -10.76 15.34 -4.94
CA GLY A 55 -11.14 16.03 -3.73
C GLY A 55 -11.46 15.12 -2.52
N ASN A 56 -11.39 13.78 -2.69
CA ASN A 56 -11.56 12.82 -1.59
C ASN A 56 -10.57 11.66 -1.75
N TYR A 57 -9.82 11.40 -0.70
CA TYR A 57 -8.71 10.43 -0.79
C TYR A 57 -9.19 8.98 -0.95
N GLY A 58 -10.25 8.58 -0.29
CA GLY A 58 -10.77 7.23 -0.45
C GLY A 58 -11.17 6.91 -1.90
N TRP A 59 -11.86 7.83 -2.56
CA TRP A 59 -12.17 7.71 -3.99
C TRP A 59 -10.92 7.82 -4.87
N THR A 60 -9.95 8.64 -4.49
CA THR A 60 -8.66 8.72 -5.17
C THR A 60 -7.97 7.36 -5.21
N VAL A 61 -7.94 6.64 -4.08
CA VAL A 61 -7.35 5.30 -4.01
C VAL A 61 -8.09 4.31 -4.91
N VAL A 62 -9.43 4.38 -4.97
CA VAL A 62 -10.22 3.52 -5.87
C VAL A 62 -9.88 3.80 -7.34
N VAL A 63 -9.93 5.08 -7.77
CA VAL A 63 -9.63 5.48 -9.15
C VAL A 63 -8.19 5.16 -9.53
N PHE A 64 -7.26 5.41 -8.62
CA PHE A 64 -5.85 5.05 -8.79
C PHE A 64 -5.66 3.53 -8.98
N THR A 65 -6.37 2.72 -8.20
CA THR A 65 -6.33 1.26 -8.34
C THR A 65 -6.86 0.81 -9.70
N VAL A 66 -7.96 1.41 -10.17
CA VAL A 66 -8.51 1.14 -11.52
C VAL A 66 -7.50 1.52 -12.60
N PHE A 67 -6.94 2.73 -12.52
CA PHE A 67 -5.93 3.22 -13.46
C PHE A 67 -4.74 2.25 -13.57
N LEU A 68 -4.23 1.82 -12.43
CA LEU A 68 -3.13 0.87 -12.39
C LEU A 68 -3.49 -0.49 -12.99
N LYS A 69 -4.67 -1.01 -12.67
CA LYS A 69 -5.13 -2.27 -13.24
C LYS A 69 -5.28 -2.21 -14.75
N VAL A 70 -5.76 -1.09 -15.29
CA VAL A 70 -5.82 -0.87 -16.73
C VAL A 70 -4.41 -0.86 -17.34
N LEU A 71 -3.48 -0.14 -16.72
CA LEU A 71 -2.08 -0.09 -17.16
C LEU A 71 -1.43 -1.48 -17.12
N MET A 72 -1.82 -2.32 -16.16
CA MET A 72 -1.28 -3.67 -15.96
C MET A 72 -2.00 -4.76 -16.75
N LEU A 73 -3.10 -4.47 -17.46
CA LEU A 73 -3.84 -5.47 -18.23
C LEU A 73 -2.96 -6.31 -19.18
N PRO A 74 -1.97 -5.74 -19.93
CA PRO A 74 -1.11 -6.55 -20.78
C PRO A 74 -0.27 -7.55 -19.99
N LEU A 75 0.20 -7.15 -18.81
CA LEU A 75 0.98 -8.02 -17.92
C LEU A 75 0.09 -9.11 -17.30
N ASP A 76 -1.11 -8.75 -16.85
CA ASP A 76 -2.10 -9.70 -16.34
C ASP A 76 -2.48 -10.74 -17.40
N PHE A 77 -2.66 -10.31 -18.65
CA PHE A 77 -2.90 -11.21 -19.77
C PHE A 77 -1.73 -12.16 -19.99
N TRP A 78 -0.51 -11.65 -20.02
CA TRP A 78 0.69 -12.47 -20.21
C TRP A 78 0.89 -13.48 -19.08
N GLN A 79 0.69 -13.06 -17.82
CA GLN A 79 0.76 -13.93 -16.65
C GLN A 79 -0.24 -15.08 -16.72
N ARG A 80 -1.50 -14.78 -17.05
CA ARG A 80 -2.56 -15.78 -17.21
C ARG A 80 -2.29 -16.71 -18.38
N TYR A 81 -1.79 -16.17 -19.49
CA TYR A 81 -1.38 -16.95 -20.65
C TYR A 81 -0.26 -17.93 -20.28
N ALA A 82 0.79 -17.48 -19.61
CA ALA A 82 1.91 -18.31 -19.18
C ALA A 82 1.46 -19.41 -18.20
N SER A 83 0.65 -19.04 -17.20
CA SER A 83 0.08 -19.98 -16.22
C SER A 83 -0.78 -21.05 -16.90
N ARG A 84 -1.68 -20.65 -17.82
CA ARG A 84 -2.55 -21.59 -18.53
C ARG A 84 -1.76 -22.54 -19.45
N LYS A 85 -0.79 -22.00 -20.21
CA LYS A 85 0.11 -22.82 -21.05
C LYS A 85 0.86 -23.84 -20.20
N MET A 86 1.38 -23.43 -19.06
CA MET A 86 2.08 -24.33 -18.14
C MET A 86 1.15 -25.41 -17.59
N SER A 87 -0.07 -25.05 -17.14
CA SER A 87 -1.06 -26.02 -16.67
C SER A 87 -1.37 -27.11 -17.71
N LEU A 88 -1.55 -26.74 -18.97
CA LEU A 88 -1.81 -27.70 -20.06
C LEU A 88 -0.57 -28.56 -20.38
N ASN A 89 0.63 -27.97 -20.38
CA ASN A 89 1.86 -28.74 -20.58
C ASN A 89 2.09 -29.74 -19.45
N MET A 90 1.83 -29.34 -18.19
CA MET A 90 1.92 -30.24 -17.04
C MET A 90 0.96 -31.44 -17.16
N GLN A 91 -0.25 -31.21 -17.63
CA GLN A 91 -1.22 -32.31 -17.91
C GLN A 91 -0.69 -33.31 -18.94
N LYS A 92 -0.10 -32.80 -20.04
CA LYS A 92 0.52 -33.65 -21.08
C LYS A 92 1.76 -34.41 -20.57
N MET A 93 2.46 -33.87 -19.57
CA MET A 93 3.65 -34.50 -19.00
C MET A 93 3.34 -35.56 -17.93
N GLN A 94 2.15 -35.53 -17.31
CA GLN A 94 1.80 -36.47 -16.24
C GLN A 94 2.00 -37.95 -16.61
N PRO A 95 1.52 -38.45 -17.78
CA PRO A 95 1.72 -39.85 -18.17
C PRO A 95 3.22 -40.17 -18.38
N LEU A 96 3.98 -39.26 -18.94
CA LEU A 96 5.43 -39.43 -19.15
C LEU A 96 6.20 -39.48 -17.83
N MET A 97 5.80 -38.68 -16.85
CA MET A 97 6.39 -38.71 -15.50
C MET A 97 6.08 -40.04 -14.80
N ALA A 98 4.85 -40.53 -14.92
CA ALA A 98 4.46 -41.83 -14.39
C ALA A 98 5.25 -42.99 -15.01
N GLU A 99 5.59 -42.91 -16.30
CA GLU A 99 6.42 -43.89 -16.98
C GLU A 99 7.87 -43.84 -16.46
N ILE A 100 8.44 -42.63 -16.26
CA ILE A 100 9.75 -42.45 -15.67
C ILE A 100 9.79 -43.03 -14.24
N ASP A 101 8.76 -42.82 -13.42
CA ASP A 101 8.66 -43.35 -12.09
C ASP A 101 8.56 -44.89 -12.07
N LYS A 102 7.86 -45.48 -13.02
CA LYS A 102 7.80 -46.95 -13.19
C LYS A 102 9.15 -47.52 -13.61
N ARG A 103 9.90 -46.83 -14.48
CA ARG A 103 11.18 -47.29 -15.06
C ARG A 103 12.36 -47.19 -14.10
N TYR A 104 12.44 -46.09 -13.33
CA TYR A 104 13.62 -45.77 -12.51
C TYR A 104 13.33 -45.81 -11.00
N GLY A 105 12.07 -45.96 -10.60
CA GLY A 105 11.63 -45.82 -9.19
C GLY A 105 11.43 -44.35 -8.80
N ALA A 106 10.29 -44.06 -8.15
CA ALA A 106 9.82 -42.70 -7.90
C ALA A 106 10.80 -41.81 -7.13
N ASN A 107 11.67 -42.39 -6.30
CA ASN A 107 12.62 -41.68 -5.43
C ASN A 107 14.07 -41.80 -5.87
N SER A 108 14.34 -42.34 -7.07
CA SER A 108 15.72 -42.46 -7.56
C SER A 108 16.24 -41.14 -8.14
N GLN A 109 17.53 -40.90 -7.96
CA GLN A 109 18.20 -39.72 -8.51
C GLN A 109 18.05 -39.66 -10.03
N ARG A 110 18.09 -40.84 -10.72
CA ARG A 110 17.88 -40.92 -12.17
C ARG A 110 16.46 -40.52 -12.58
N ALA A 111 15.44 -40.86 -11.81
CA ALA A 111 14.07 -40.42 -12.09
C ALA A 111 13.97 -38.89 -12.00
N GLN A 112 14.59 -38.27 -11.00
CA GLN A 112 14.61 -36.81 -10.83
C GLN A 112 15.35 -36.11 -11.97
N GLU A 113 16.48 -36.64 -12.42
CA GLU A 113 17.24 -36.11 -13.57
C GLU A 113 16.42 -36.17 -14.87
N GLU A 114 15.78 -37.30 -15.17
CA GLU A 114 14.95 -37.46 -16.35
C GLU A 114 13.69 -36.58 -16.32
N LYS A 115 13.05 -36.45 -15.17
CA LYS A 115 11.95 -35.47 -14.97
C LYS A 115 12.43 -34.03 -15.21
N THR A 116 13.59 -33.67 -14.70
CA THR A 116 14.16 -32.33 -14.91
C THR A 116 14.46 -32.05 -16.39
N LYS A 117 15.02 -33.03 -17.11
CA LYS A 117 15.21 -32.95 -18.57
C LYS A 117 13.89 -32.81 -19.31
N LEU A 118 12.84 -33.53 -18.87
CA LEU A 118 11.49 -33.43 -19.45
C LEU A 118 10.93 -32.01 -19.26
N TYR A 119 11.07 -31.43 -18.06
CA TYR A 119 10.66 -30.04 -17.79
C TYR A 119 11.42 -29.04 -18.68
N GLN A 120 12.72 -29.21 -18.84
CA GLN A 120 13.55 -28.34 -19.69
C GLN A 120 13.16 -28.43 -21.17
N LYS A 121 12.91 -29.65 -21.69
CA LYS A 121 12.49 -29.87 -23.10
C LYS A 121 11.15 -29.20 -23.41
N GLN A 122 10.22 -29.19 -22.46
CA GLN A 122 8.89 -28.60 -22.63
C GLN A 122 8.86 -27.07 -22.39
N GLY A 123 10.03 -26.46 -22.10
CA GLY A 123 10.11 -25.01 -21.83
C GLY A 123 9.34 -24.56 -20.58
N THR A 124 9.05 -25.50 -19.68
CA THR A 124 8.34 -25.26 -18.41
C THR A 124 9.30 -25.08 -17.24
N GLY A 125 10.43 -24.41 -17.46
CA GLY A 125 11.40 -24.12 -16.42
C GLY A 125 10.78 -23.26 -15.31
N LEU A 126 11.26 -23.45 -14.07
CA LEU A 126 10.83 -22.70 -12.88
C LEU A 126 10.78 -21.16 -13.11
N GLY A 127 11.70 -20.63 -13.93
CA GLY A 127 11.73 -19.20 -14.26
C GLY A 127 10.51 -18.68 -15.03
N ALA A 128 9.86 -19.52 -15.86
CA ALA A 128 8.68 -19.10 -16.61
C ALA A 128 7.44 -18.91 -15.72
N THR A 129 7.42 -19.55 -14.55
CA THR A 129 6.28 -19.51 -13.62
C THR A 129 6.45 -18.48 -12.54
N CYS A 130 7.66 -18.33 -11.98
CA CYS A 130 7.88 -17.39 -10.88
C CYS A 130 8.15 -15.97 -11.37
N LEU A 131 8.65 -15.76 -12.61
CA LEU A 131 8.92 -14.42 -13.12
C LEU A 131 7.70 -13.49 -13.11
N PRO A 132 6.51 -13.89 -13.62
CA PRO A 132 5.32 -13.05 -13.54
C PRO A 132 4.89 -12.73 -12.12
N MET A 133 5.06 -13.67 -11.19
CA MET A 133 4.73 -13.48 -9.77
C MET A 133 5.67 -12.46 -9.12
N ILE A 134 6.98 -12.54 -9.39
CA ILE A 134 7.98 -11.57 -8.87
C ILE A 134 7.67 -10.16 -9.38
N VAL A 135 7.33 -10.02 -10.67
CA VAL A 135 6.96 -8.73 -11.25
C VAL A 135 5.71 -8.15 -10.58
N SER A 136 4.66 -8.96 -10.42
CA SER A 136 3.43 -8.52 -9.75
C SER A 136 3.68 -8.12 -8.29
N MET A 137 4.56 -8.84 -7.61
CA MET A 137 4.95 -8.54 -6.22
C MET A 137 5.75 -7.22 -6.13
N ALA A 138 6.70 -7.00 -7.06
CA ALA A 138 7.46 -5.76 -7.12
C ALA A 138 6.52 -4.56 -7.33
N ILE A 139 5.60 -4.64 -8.28
CA ILE A 139 4.63 -3.58 -8.56
C ILE A 139 3.73 -3.34 -7.35
N PHE A 140 3.27 -4.40 -6.67
CA PHE A 140 2.50 -4.26 -5.44
C PHE A 140 3.26 -3.45 -4.38
N PHE A 141 4.52 -3.76 -4.11
CA PHE A 141 5.30 -3.03 -3.10
C PHE A 141 5.51 -1.55 -3.47
N VAL A 142 5.69 -1.26 -4.73
CA VAL A 142 5.81 0.12 -5.22
C VAL A 142 4.54 0.91 -4.98
N MET A 143 3.42 0.31 -5.33
CA MET A 143 2.10 0.93 -5.17
C MET A 143 1.78 1.14 -3.70
N PHE A 144 2.03 0.12 -2.89
CA PHE A 144 1.90 0.19 -1.44
C PHE A 144 2.79 1.30 -0.85
N GLY A 145 4.06 1.36 -1.28
CA GLY A 145 4.99 2.41 -0.89
C GLY A 145 4.44 3.81 -1.19
N GLY A 146 3.99 4.05 -2.41
CA GLY A 146 3.46 5.35 -2.82
C GLY A 146 2.17 5.77 -2.10
N LEU A 147 1.24 4.85 -1.88
CA LEU A 147 0.02 5.13 -1.10
C LEU A 147 0.36 5.44 0.36
N ARG A 148 1.26 4.66 0.97
CA ARG A 148 1.73 4.89 2.34
C ARG A 148 2.44 6.23 2.47
N GLU A 149 3.33 6.53 1.53
CA GLU A 149 4.09 7.78 1.49
C GLU A 149 3.15 8.99 1.44
N TYR A 150 2.14 8.96 0.56
CA TYR A 150 1.17 10.03 0.47
C TYR A 150 0.27 10.12 1.72
N SER A 151 -0.16 8.98 2.30
CA SER A 151 -0.91 8.97 3.56
C SER A 151 -0.10 9.60 4.70
N ASN A 152 1.18 9.27 4.81
CA ASN A 152 2.07 9.82 5.82
C ASN A 152 2.29 11.33 5.61
N TYR A 153 2.55 11.75 4.37
CA TYR A 153 2.66 13.15 3.99
C TYR A 153 1.42 13.94 4.41
N SER A 154 0.23 13.47 4.03
CA SER A 154 -1.03 14.15 4.35
C SER A 154 -1.30 14.21 5.85
N SER A 155 -0.95 13.16 6.60
CA SER A 155 -1.06 13.16 8.07
C SER A 155 -0.16 14.23 8.71
N VAL A 156 1.05 14.45 8.17
CA VAL A 156 1.97 15.49 8.68
C VAL A 156 1.49 16.88 8.28
N MET A 157 0.99 17.04 7.05
CA MET A 157 0.41 18.32 6.61
C MET A 157 -0.81 18.71 7.45
N MET A 158 -1.73 17.77 7.69
CA MET A 158 -2.85 17.99 8.60
C MET A 158 -2.39 18.41 9.99
N MET A 159 -1.37 17.73 10.53
CA MET A 159 -0.81 18.09 11.85
C MET A 159 -0.22 19.49 11.86
N LYS A 160 0.46 19.93 10.78
CA LYS A 160 0.95 21.32 10.65
C LYS A 160 -0.20 22.32 10.64
N GLU A 161 -1.21 22.10 9.83
CA GLU A 161 -2.38 22.99 9.74
C GLU A 161 -3.12 23.11 11.07
N LEU A 162 -3.33 21.99 11.76
CA LEU A 162 -3.95 22.00 13.09
C LEU A 162 -3.08 22.72 14.11
N SER A 163 -1.74 22.57 14.01
CA SER A 163 -0.80 23.29 14.89
C SER A 163 -0.82 24.80 14.62
N HIS A 164 -0.86 25.22 13.36
CA HIS A 164 -1.06 26.63 13.01
C HIS A 164 -2.36 27.16 13.60
N THR A 165 -3.48 26.46 13.40
CA THR A 165 -4.78 26.85 13.93
C THR A 165 -4.77 27.01 15.45
N TYR A 166 -4.11 26.07 16.16
CA TYR A 166 -3.97 26.13 17.62
C TYR A 166 -3.22 27.38 18.07
N PHE A 167 -2.02 27.60 17.52
CA PHE A 167 -1.16 28.71 17.93
C PHE A 167 -1.70 30.06 17.48
N ASP A 168 -2.29 30.18 16.31
CA ASP A 168 -2.93 31.42 15.84
C ASP A 168 -4.10 31.84 16.72
N THR A 169 -4.90 30.85 17.14
CA THR A 169 -5.98 31.13 18.08
C THR A 169 -5.44 31.56 19.44
N CYS A 170 -4.42 30.85 19.96
CA CYS A 170 -3.78 31.27 21.21
C CYS A 170 -3.25 32.69 21.15
N ILE A 171 -2.50 33.06 20.10
CA ILE A 171 -1.95 34.41 19.92
C ILE A 171 -3.09 35.45 19.84
N THR A 172 -4.13 35.13 19.08
CA THR A 172 -5.29 36.03 18.92
C THR A 172 -6.01 36.27 20.24
N GLU A 173 -6.18 35.24 21.06
CA GLU A 173 -6.82 35.36 22.36
C GLU A 173 -5.91 36.05 23.39
N PHE A 174 -4.59 35.75 23.43
CA PHE A 174 -3.63 36.44 24.30
C PHE A 174 -3.50 37.92 23.98
N LYS A 175 -3.66 38.35 22.72
CA LYS A 175 -3.69 39.77 22.33
C LYS A 175 -4.80 40.57 23.01
N LYS A 176 -5.87 39.93 23.45
CA LYS A 176 -6.99 40.60 24.15
C LYS A 176 -6.70 40.92 25.62
N ASP A 177 -5.68 40.25 26.21
CA ASP A 177 -5.31 40.46 27.62
C ASP A 177 -4.07 41.32 27.74
N SER A 178 -4.19 42.44 28.42
CA SER A 178 -3.09 43.41 28.64
C SER A 178 -1.88 42.83 29.37
N ASN A 179 -2.07 41.76 30.15
CA ASN A 179 -1.00 41.08 30.88
C ASN A 179 0.01 40.40 29.94
N TYR A 180 -0.38 40.15 28.73
CA TYR A 180 0.48 39.52 27.68
C TYR A 180 0.99 40.51 26.64
N SER A 181 0.72 41.82 26.74
CA SER A 181 1.09 42.83 25.75
C SER A 181 2.58 42.82 25.42
N SER A 182 3.47 42.68 26.43
CA SER A 182 4.91 42.60 26.24
C SER A 182 5.36 41.33 25.57
N ASP A 183 4.69 40.19 25.87
CA ASP A 183 5.00 38.88 25.29
C ASP A 183 4.60 38.87 23.82
N ILE A 184 3.46 39.46 23.48
CA ILE A 184 2.98 39.62 22.10
C ILE A 184 3.89 40.53 21.29
N ALA A 185 4.32 41.69 21.83
CA ALA A 185 5.26 42.60 21.15
C ALA A 185 6.61 41.91 20.86
N ASN A 186 7.10 41.11 21.82
CA ASN A 186 8.32 40.33 21.65
C ASN A 186 8.14 39.22 20.58
N TYR A 187 6.99 38.55 20.56
CA TYR A 187 6.64 37.59 19.52
C TYR A 187 6.67 38.24 18.13
N GLU A 188 5.98 39.35 17.94
CA GLU A 188 5.88 40.06 16.66
C GLU A 188 7.27 40.52 16.16
N ALA A 189 8.13 41.05 17.06
CA ALA A 189 9.48 41.44 16.73
C ALA A 189 10.34 40.22 16.27
N LYS A 190 10.28 39.13 17.01
CA LYS A 190 11.03 37.90 16.65
C LYS A 190 10.52 37.25 15.38
N LEU A 191 9.21 37.25 15.14
CA LEU A 191 8.64 36.75 13.90
C LEU A 191 9.14 37.59 12.70
N ALA A 192 9.11 38.90 12.79
CA ALA A 192 9.59 39.79 11.75
C ALA A 192 11.10 39.61 11.47
N GLU A 193 11.90 39.36 12.49
CA GLU A 193 13.33 39.04 12.34
C GLU A 193 13.54 37.67 11.69
N ALA A 194 12.83 36.66 12.15
CA ALA A 194 12.94 35.27 11.65
C ALA A 194 12.50 35.10 10.18
N LEU A 195 11.56 35.93 9.72
CA LEU A 195 11.08 35.91 8.34
C LEU A 195 11.88 36.78 7.38
N LYS A 196 12.85 37.54 7.88
CA LYS A 196 13.66 38.46 7.05
C LYS A 196 14.54 37.71 6.06
N GLY A 197 14.21 37.82 4.76
CA GLY A 197 14.99 37.18 3.69
C GLY A 197 14.74 35.69 3.52
N VAL A 198 13.67 35.18 4.10
CA VAL A 198 13.26 33.76 3.99
C VAL A 198 12.50 33.54 2.69
N ASP A 199 12.71 32.38 2.09
CA ASP A 199 11.97 31.92 0.92
C ASP A 199 10.51 31.56 1.32
N LYS A 200 9.54 31.93 0.48
CA LYS A 200 8.11 31.73 0.74
C LYS A 200 7.75 30.26 1.01
N ASP A 201 8.49 29.33 0.40
CA ASP A 201 8.22 27.88 0.54
C ASP A 201 8.52 27.35 1.96
N VAL A 202 9.33 28.06 2.73
CA VAL A 202 9.70 27.67 4.11
C VAL A 202 9.16 28.63 5.18
N GLU A 203 8.58 29.78 4.76
CA GLU A 203 8.08 30.83 5.64
C GLU A 203 7.11 30.29 6.70
N GLY A 204 6.08 29.51 6.26
CA GLY A 204 5.09 28.93 7.17
C GLY A 204 5.69 27.96 8.21
N ASN A 205 6.76 27.27 7.89
CA ASN A 205 7.43 26.37 8.82
C ASN A 205 8.21 27.14 9.90
N ILE A 206 8.85 28.24 9.52
CA ILE A 206 9.56 29.12 10.46
C ILE A 206 8.56 29.84 11.36
N GLU A 207 7.49 30.34 10.78
CA GLU A 207 6.39 30.97 11.51
C GLU A 207 5.80 30.01 12.57
N LEU A 208 5.53 28.77 12.22
CA LEU A 208 5.02 27.76 13.15
C LEU A 208 5.97 27.50 14.32
N ARG A 209 7.28 27.46 14.05
CA ARG A 209 8.30 27.29 15.11
C ARG A 209 8.28 28.46 16.08
N VAL A 210 8.30 29.69 15.58
CA VAL A 210 8.27 30.89 16.40
C VAL A 210 6.99 30.97 17.24
N LYS A 211 5.82 30.68 16.62
CA LYS A 211 4.53 30.60 17.33
C LYS A 211 4.57 29.59 18.46
N MET A 212 5.07 28.37 18.19
CA MET A 212 5.16 27.30 19.18
C MET A 212 6.01 27.72 20.40
N GLU A 213 7.18 28.30 20.15
CA GLU A 213 8.10 28.75 21.23
C GLU A 213 7.45 29.82 22.12
N HIS A 214 6.84 30.84 21.50
CA HIS A 214 6.25 31.96 22.23
C HIS A 214 4.95 31.57 22.95
N VAL A 215 4.06 30.86 22.33
CA VAL A 215 2.81 30.39 22.98
C VAL A 215 3.15 29.46 24.13
N THR A 216 4.12 28.55 23.97
CA THR A 216 4.54 27.68 25.07
C THR A 216 5.09 28.51 26.27
N ALA A 217 5.84 29.56 26.00
CA ALA A 217 6.31 30.45 27.04
C ALA A 217 5.17 31.22 27.75
N MET A 218 4.22 31.75 26.99
CA MET A 218 3.04 32.44 27.53
C MET A 218 2.17 31.52 28.37
N VAL A 219 1.95 30.27 27.95
CA VAL A 219 1.19 29.27 28.73
C VAL A 219 1.92 28.94 30.03
N ARG A 220 3.24 28.72 29.99
CA ARG A 220 4.03 28.45 31.21
C ARG A 220 4.03 29.59 32.23
N LYS A 221 3.90 30.85 31.79
CA LYS A 221 3.81 32.01 32.68
C LYS A 221 2.64 31.87 33.68
N ALA A 222 1.55 31.21 33.29
CA ALA A 222 0.43 30.90 34.16
C ALA A 222 0.70 29.82 35.22
N ASP A 223 1.75 28.99 35.02
CA ASP A 223 2.19 28.03 36.04
C ASP A 223 2.85 28.75 37.23
N ASP A 224 3.51 29.87 36.95
CA ASP A 224 4.21 30.69 37.92
C ASP A 224 3.29 31.77 38.54
N ASP A 225 2.25 32.22 37.83
CA ASP A 225 1.31 33.26 38.25
C ASP A 225 -0.13 32.77 38.19
N SER A 226 -0.68 32.46 39.34
CA SER A 226 -2.05 31.94 39.48
C SER A 226 -3.13 32.93 38.99
N SER A 227 -2.83 34.23 38.90
CA SER A 227 -3.78 35.23 38.38
C SER A 227 -4.05 35.09 36.89
N LEU A 228 -3.08 34.50 36.14
CA LEU A 228 -3.14 34.27 34.70
C LEU A 228 -3.78 32.95 34.34
N LYS A 229 -4.04 32.07 35.31
CA LYS A 229 -4.49 30.72 35.08
C LYS A 229 -5.84 30.67 34.37
N ALA A 230 -6.82 31.47 34.82
CA ALA A 230 -8.14 31.50 34.21
C ALA A 230 -8.11 31.98 32.75
N THR A 231 -7.33 32.99 32.44
CA THR A 231 -7.11 33.50 31.07
C THR A 231 -6.48 32.43 30.20
N THR A 232 -5.41 31.76 30.67
CA THR A 232 -4.70 30.72 29.93
C THR A 232 -5.57 29.48 29.65
N GLU A 233 -6.40 29.08 30.64
CA GLU A 233 -7.39 28.01 30.45
C GLU A 233 -8.43 28.39 29.39
N ALA A 234 -8.95 29.62 29.39
CA ALA A 234 -9.88 30.11 28.39
C ALA A 234 -9.27 30.15 26.97
N VAL A 235 -8.03 30.65 26.87
CA VAL A 235 -7.28 30.71 25.62
C VAL A 235 -7.04 29.30 25.05
N THR A 236 -6.57 28.38 25.88
CA THR A 236 -6.29 27.00 25.42
C THR A 236 -7.57 26.26 25.08
N ALA A 237 -8.69 26.50 25.78
CA ALA A 237 -9.98 25.94 25.43
C ALA A 237 -10.51 26.46 24.07
N ALA A 238 -10.38 27.76 23.81
CA ALA A 238 -10.73 28.36 22.52
C ALA A 238 -9.87 27.76 21.38
N ALA A 239 -8.58 27.62 21.60
CA ALA A 239 -7.65 27.02 20.63
C ALA A 239 -7.96 25.55 20.36
N ARG A 240 -8.27 24.77 21.39
CA ARG A 240 -8.72 23.36 21.22
C ARG A 240 -9.99 23.27 20.38
N LYS A 241 -10.97 24.14 20.65
CA LYS A 241 -12.19 24.17 19.85
C LYS A 241 -11.92 24.52 18.39
N ALA A 242 -11.08 25.51 18.13
CA ALA A 242 -10.69 25.87 16.76
C ALA A 242 -10.02 24.71 16.02
N VAL A 243 -9.14 23.96 16.69
CA VAL A 243 -8.51 22.74 16.15
C VAL A 243 -9.54 21.68 15.77
N GLN A 244 -10.55 21.49 16.62
CA GLN A 244 -11.61 20.53 16.36
C GLN A 244 -12.47 20.91 15.16
N ASP A 245 -12.86 22.18 15.09
CA ASP A 245 -13.66 22.70 13.98
C ASP A 245 -12.88 22.55 12.67
N LYS A 246 -11.58 22.90 12.68
CA LYS A 246 -10.68 22.71 11.53
C LYS A 246 -10.54 21.24 11.14
N TYR A 247 -10.28 20.35 12.11
CA TYR A 247 -10.16 18.93 11.85
C TYR A 247 -11.45 18.35 11.24
N ASN A 248 -12.61 18.70 11.77
CA ASN A 248 -13.90 18.23 11.27
C ASN A 248 -14.22 18.74 9.86
N ALA A 249 -13.71 19.92 9.48
CA ALA A 249 -13.87 20.47 8.15
C ALA A 249 -12.96 19.77 7.12
N ASP A 250 -11.73 19.42 7.51
CA ASP A 250 -10.69 18.98 6.57
C ASP A 250 -10.38 17.48 6.65
N LYS A 251 -10.99 16.75 7.60
CA LYS A 251 -10.73 15.30 7.75
C LYS A 251 -11.12 14.52 6.50
N GLU A 252 -10.27 13.63 6.09
CA GLU A 252 -10.52 12.71 4.99
C GLU A 252 -11.29 11.48 5.47
N SER A 253 -12.61 11.51 5.29
CA SER A 253 -13.51 10.40 5.61
C SER A 253 -13.95 9.66 4.34
N TRP A 254 -14.24 8.36 4.47
CA TRP A 254 -14.75 7.57 3.36
C TRP A 254 -15.67 6.46 3.85
N LEU A 255 -16.94 6.47 3.39
CA LEU A 255 -18.01 5.58 3.86
C LEU A 255 -18.13 5.64 5.39
N TRP A 256 -17.82 4.55 6.09
CA TRP A 256 -17.84 4.46 7.56
C TRP A 256 -16.51 4.82 8.23
N ILE A 257 -15.42 4.98 7.47
CA ILE A 257 -14.09 5.34 7.98
C ILE A 257 -14.06 6.84 8.21
N GLN A 258 -13.72 7.24 9.43
CA GLN A 258 -13.70 8.65 9.82
C GLN A 258 -12.43 9.37 9.39
N ASN A 259 -11.30 8.65 9.40
CA ASN A 259 -10.01 9.14 8.97
C ASN A 259 -9.31 8.05 8.14
N VAL A 260 -9.20 8.25 6.84
CA VAL A 260 -8.60 7.28 5.90
C VAL A 260 -7.10 7.10 6.12
N TRP A 261 -6.45 8.05 6.79
CA TRP A 261 -5.03 7.97 7.16
C TRP A 261 -4.75 6.98 8.31
N GLN A 262 -5.79 6.57 9.04
CA GLN A 262 -5.72 5.58 10.12
C GLN A 262 -6.32 4.24 9.66
N PRO A 263 -5.97 3.12 10.30
CA PRO A 263 -6.56 1.82 9.98
C PRO A 263 -8.09 1.81 10.16
N ASP A 264 -8.79 1.00 9.33
CA ASP A 264 -10.22 0.68 9.53
C ASP A 264 -10.37 -0.28 10.71
N THR A 265 -10.17 0.23 11.92
CA THR A 265 -10.18 -0.51 13.18
C THR A 265 -10.91 0.26 14.26
N TRP A 266 -11.06 -0.35 15.43
CA TRP A 266 -11.61 0.28 16.63
C TRP A 266 -10.63 1.24 17.33
N GLU A 267 -9.49 1.50 16.72
CA GLU A 267 -8.53 2.49 17.17
C GLU A 267 -9.11 3.91 17.03
N PRO A 268 -8.63 4.88 17.84
CA PRO A 268 -9.02 6.28 17.70
C PRO A 268 -8.64 6.85 16.33
N ILE A 269 -9.35 7.89 15.89
CA ILE A 269 -9.12 8.62 14.63
C ILE A 269 -7.73 9.25 14.52
N MET A 270 -7.04 9.45 15.64
CA MET A 270 -5.61 9.79 15.69
C MET A 270 -4.89 8.82 16.62
N ALA A 271 -3.87 8.16 16.11
CA ALA A 271 -3.05 7.23 16.88
C ALA A 271 -2.28 7.93 17.99
N SER A 272 -1.88 7.19 19.04
CA SER A 272 -0.98 7.75 20.06
C SER A 272 0.40 8.06 19.46
N TYR A 273 1.12 9.04 20.04
CA TYR A 273 2.45 9.40 19.56
C TYR A 273 3.45 8.24 19.59
N ASP A 274 3.34 7.39 20.60
CA ASP A 274 4.26 6.28 20.82
C ASP A 274 3.93 5.02 19.98
N THR A 275 2.80 5.00 19.30
CA THR A 275 2.42 3.89 18.44
C THR A 275 3.38 3.78 17.25
N GLY A 276 4.03 2.63 17.06
CA GLY A 276 4.99 2.40 15.99
C GLY A 276 4.42 2.52 14.57
N MET A 277 3.10 2.44 14.43
CA MET A 277 2.35 2.63 13.17
C MET A 277 1.85 4.07 12.96
N ASN A 278 2.17 4.98 13.87
CA ASN A 278 1.78 6.38 13.73
C ASN A 278 2.40 6.99 12.48
N SER A 279 1.58 7.42 11.54
CA SER A 279 2.00 8.01 10.26
C SER A 279 2.89 9.23 10.46
N PHE A 280 2.58 10.08 11.46
CA PHE A 280 3.37 11.26 11.79
C PHE A 280 4.80 10.89 12.17
N THR A 281 4.98 9.93 13.09
CA THR A 281 6.30 9.55 13.61
C THR A 281 7.12 8.68 12.65
N THR A 282 6.52 8.21 11.56
CA THR A 282 7.26 7.51 10.49
C THR A 282 7.96 8.48 9.54
N VAL A 283 7.45 9.70 9.39
CA VAL A 283 7.99 10.75 8.50
C VAL A 283 8.85 11.75 9.26
N VAL A 284 8.39 12.17 10.45
CA VAL A 284 9.08 13.19 11.24
C VAL A 284 10.19 12.57 12.07
N ASN A 285 11.36 13.21 12.05
CA ASN A 285 12.47 12.84 12.91
C ASN A 285 12.19 13.29 14.35
N LYS A 286 11.99 12.31 15.24
CA LYS A 286 11.70 12.57 16.66
C LYS A 286 12.84 13.28 17.40
N ASP A 287 14.07 13.05 16.98
CA ASP A 287 15.26 13.57 17.64
C ASP A 287 15.48 15.07 17.35
N THR A 288 15.01 15.55 16.20
CA THR A 288 15.10 16.97 15.81
C THR A 288 13.87 17.78 16.20
N PHE A 289 12.77 17.14 16.58
CA PHE A 289 11.53 17.79 16.95
C PHE A 289 11.41 17.99 18.46
N THR A 290 12.09 19.01 18.98
CA THR A 290 12.05 19.38 20.41
C THR A 290 10.61 19.72 20.83
N GLY A 291 10.11 19.06 21.90
CA GLY A 291 8.74 19.23 22.36
C GLY A 291 7.65 18.58 21.49
N GLY A 292 8.04 17.85 20.44
CA GLY A 292 7.12 17.26 19.46
C GLY A 292 6.06 16.33 20.04
N LYS A 293 6.41 15.54 21.06
CA LYS A 293 5.44 14.67 21.75
C LYS A 293 4.36 15.50 22.46
N THR A 294 4.75 16.58 23.12
CA THR A 294 3.82 17.47 23.83
C THR A 294 2.87 18.14 22.84
N LEU A 295 3.41 18.73 21.77
CA LEU A 295 2.59 19.34 20.72
C LEU A 295 1.63 18.33 20.09
N TYR A 296 2.15 17.17 19.69
CA TYR A 296 1.33 16.14 19.09
C TYR A 296 0.16 15.73 20.00
N ASN A 297 0.44 15.48 21.28
CA ASN A 297 -0.58 15.10 22.24
C ASN A 297 -1.58 16.24 22.48
N THR A 298 -1.13 17.50 22.58
CA THR A 298 -2.02 18.66 22.71
C THR A 298 -3.02 18.74 21.56
N ILE A 299 -2.55 18.61 20.32
CA ILE A 299 -3.42 18.63 19.14
C ILE A 299 -4.30 17.39 19.07
N ARG A 300 -3.73 16.19 19.32
CA ARG A 300 -4.47 14.95 19.35
C ARG A 300 -5.61 14.97 20.38
N ASP A 301 -5.31 15.40 21.58
CA ASP A 301 -6.30 15.46 22.67
C ASP A 301 -7.39 16.48 22.33
N ALA A 302 -7.04 17.64 21.75
CA ALA A 302 -8.01 18.56 21.21
C ALA A 302 -8.94 17.92 20.18
N VAL A 303 -8.40 17.18 19.21
CA VAL A 303 -9.21 16.48 18.20
C VAL A 303 -10.11 15.41 18.82
N LEU A 304 -9.64 14.68 19.84
CA LEU A 304 -10.39 13.58 20.45
C LEU A 304 -11.48 14.03 21.44
N GLU A 305 -11.35 15.20 22.07
CA GLU A 305 -12.28 15.70 23.10
C GLU A 305 -13.68 16.01 22.57
N VAL A 306 -13.80 16.60 21.39
CA VAL A 306 -15.09 17.19 20.92
C VAL A 306 -15.98 16.21 20.17
N GLY A 307 -15.45 15.18 19.57
CA GLY A 307 -16.29 14.22 18.85
C GLY A 307 -16.97 13.18 19.74
N GLY A 308 -16.91 13.32 21.07
CA GLY A 308 -17.24 12.22 21.97
C GLY A 308 -16.21 11.09 21.86
N TYR A 309 -15.05 11.38 21.32
CA TYR A 309 -13.96 10.44 21.08
C TYR A 309 -13.13 10.15 22.36
N GLY A 310 -13.36 10.91 23.42
CA GLY A 310 -12.84 10.62 24.76
C GLY A 310 -13.74 9.60 25.48
N ASN A 311 -13.22 8.48 25.81
CA ASN A 311 -13.76 7.42 26.69
C ASN A 311 -14.82 6.45 26.18
N ASN A 312 -15.65 6.72 25.16
CA ASN A 312 -16.69 5.77 24.73
C ASN A 312 -16.87 5.70 23.20
N GLY A 313 -15.83 5.27 22.49
CA GLY A 313 -16.11 4.51 21.28
C GLY A 313 -16.34 5.27 20.00
N SER A 314 -15.59 6.32 19.73
CA SER A 314 -15.48 6.76 18.34
C SER A 314 -14.33 6.04 17.69
N TRP A 315 -14.66 4.88 17.21
CA TRP A 315 -13.75 4.07 16.41
C TRP A 315 -13.52 4.72 15.05
N ASN A 316 -12.30 4.64 14.55
CA ASN A 316 -11.98 5.11 13.21
C ASN A 316 -12.73 4.31 12.14
N GLY A 317 -12.98 3.02 12.40
CA GLY A 317 -13.64 2.13 11.48
C GLY A 317 -14.30 0.93 12.16
N LEU A 318 -14.85 0.03 11.35
CA LEU A 318 -15.64 -1.13 11.78
C LEU A 318 -15.03 -2.46 11.40
N LEU A 319 -13.75 -2.49 10.99
CA LEU A 319 -13.05 -3.68 10.47
C LEU A 319 -13.65 -4.27 9.17
N ILE A 320 -14.57 -3.56 8.54
CA ILE A 320 -15.31 -4.07 7.38
C ILE A 320 -14.37 -4.25 6.18
N LEU A 321 -13.50 -3.26 5.89
CA LEU A 321 -12.60 -3.37 4.74
C LEU A 321 -11.56 -4.49 4.88
N PRO A 322 -10.86 -4.64 6.01
CA PRO A 322 -9.99 -5.78 6.23
C PRO A 322 -10.71 -7.13 6.05
N ILE A 323 -11.89 -7.29 6.66
CA ILE A 323 -12.70 -8.51 6.52
C ILE A 323 -13.14 -8.70 5.07
N LEU A 324 -13.64 -7.67 4.41
CA LEU A 324 -14.06 -7.71 3.02
C LEU A 324 -12.89 -8.08 2.09
N SER A 325 -11.70 -7.57 2.35
CA SER A 325 -10.49 -7.92 1.58
C SER A 325 -10.16 -9.41 1.70
N ILE A 326 -10.31 -10.01 2.89
CA ILE A 326 -10.16 -11.45 3.11
C ILE A 326 -11.18 -12.23 2.27
N VAL A 327 -12.45 -11.88 2.40
CA VAL A 327 -13.53 -12.55 1.67
C VAL A 327 -13.31 -12.48 0.16
N LEU A 328 -13.00 -11.29 -0.37
CA LEU A 328 -12.75 -11.09 -1.80
C LEU A 328 -11.49 -11.81 -2.27
N SER A 329 -10.44 -11.92 -1.45
CA SER A 329 -9.23 -12.66 -1.81
C SER A 329 -9.51 -14.15 -1.95
N PHE A 330 -10.24 -14.76 -1.01
CA PHE A 330 -10.65 -16.15 -1.10
C PHE A 330 -11.64 -16.40 -2.25
N LEU A 331 -12.57 -15.48 -2.48
CA LEU A 331 -13.50 -15.54 -3.61
C LEU A 331 -12.74 -15.49 -4.95
N SER A 332 -11.77 -14.61 -5.09
CA SER A 332 -10.90 -14.50 -6.27
C SER A 332 -10.15 -15.81 -6.53
N MET A 333 -9.60 -16.41 -5.48
CA MET A 333 -8.92 -17.70 -5.55
C MET A 333 -9.87 -18.82 -5.96
N PHE A 334 -11.04 -18.89 -5.33
CA PHE A 334 -12.05 -19.91 -5.63
C PHE A 334 -12.55 -19.82 -7.08
N ILE A 335 -12.83 -18.61 -7.55
CA ILE A 335 -13.23 -18.35 -8.94
C ILE A 335 -12.13 -18.82 -9.90
N SER A 336 -10.87 -18.46 -9.63
CA SER A 336 -9.73 -18.88 -10.47
C SER A 336 -9.61 -20.41 -10.54
N GLN A 337 -9.69 -21.11 -9.40
CA GLN A 337 -9.62 -22.57 -9.34
C GLN A 337 -10.79 -23.24 -10.05
N LYS A 338 -12.02 -22.76 -9.84
CA LYS A 338 -13.22 -23.32 -10.48
C LYS A 338 -13.19 -23.12 -12.00
N LEU A 339 -12.67 -21.98 -12.46
CA LEU A 339 -12.50 -21.71 -13.88
C LEU A 339 -11.43 -22.61 -14.52
N GLU A 340 -10.34 -22.90 -13.82
CA GLU A 340 -9.33 -23.85 -14.28
C GLU A 340 -9.83 -25.29 -14.29
N ALA A 341 -10.58 -25.72 -13.26
CA ALA A 341 -11.12 -27.09 -13.16
C ALA A 341 -12.13 -27.41 -14.25
N LYS A 342 -12.98 -26.46 -14.65
CA LYS A 342 -14.04 -26.67 -15.67
C LYS A 342 -13.48 -26.96 -17.07
N HIS A 343 -12.20 -26.75 -17.31
CA HIS A 343 -11.52 -26.98 -18.60
C HIS A 343 -10.43 -28.03 -18.53
N ARG A 344 -10.47 -28.90 -17.53
CA ARG A 344 -9.74 -30.16 -17.62
C ARG A 344 -10.48 -31.04 -18.62
N PRO A 345 -9.88 -31.43 -19.78
CA PRO A 345 -10.47 -32.44 -20.61
C PRO A 345 -10.68 -33.67 -19.75
N ASP A 346 -11.82 -34.36 -19.93
CA ASP A 346 -12.17 -35.55 -19.18
C ASP A 346 -10.99 -36.53 -19.18
N GLN A 347 -10.23 -36.50 -18.09
CA GLN A 347 -9.29 -37.59 -17.84
C GLN A 347 -10.13 -38.79 -17.36
N PRO A 348 -9.99 -39.95 -18.00
CA PRO A 348 -10.54 -41.16 -17.42
C PRO A 348 -10.10 -41.24 -15.97
N ALA A 349 -11.03 -41.58 -15.10
CA ALA A 349 -10.85 -41.57 -13.63
C ALA A 349 -9.88 -42.70 -13.13
N GLU A 350 -8.90 -43.11 -13.89
CA GLU A 350 -7.75 -43.83 -13.36
C GLU A 350 -6.88 -42.84 -12.62
N VAL A 351 -7.24 -42.63 -11.35
CA VAL A 351 -6.45 -41.95 -10.35
C VAL A 351 -5.13 -42.74 -10.18
N GLN A 352 -4.15 -42.44 -11.03
CA GLN A 352 -2.80 -42.93 -10.77
C GLN A 352 -2.34 -42.38 -9.42
N PRO A 353 -1.80 -43.26 -8.53
CA PRO A 353 -1.37 -42.80 -7.20
C PRO A 353 -0.36 -41.65 -7.33
N GLN A 354 -0.74 -40.51 -6.83
CA GLN A 354 0.14 -39.31 -6.82
C GLN A 354 1.43 -39.65 -6.10
N THR A 355 2.57 -39.29 -6.72
CA THR A 355 3.87 -39.47 -6.08
C THR A 355 3.96 -38.59 -4.79
N ALA A 356 4.80 -38.99 -3.83
CA ALA A 356 5.00 -38.23 -2.61
C ALA A 356 5.40 -36.77 -2.90
N GLU A 357 6.21 -36.53 -3.92
CA GLU A 357 6.62 -35.18 -4.37
C GLU A 357 5.44 -34.36 -4.91
N GLN A 358 4.55 -34.95 -5.69
CA GLN A 358 3.35 -34.28 -6.19
C GLN A 358 2.40 -33.90 -5.06
N LYS A 359 2.25 -34.76 -4.05
CA LYS A 359 1.48 -34.45 -2.83
C LYS A 359 2.12 -33.32 -2.04
N GLN A 360 3.43 -33.32 -1.89
CA GLN A 360 4.18 -32.26 -1.18
C GLN A 360 4.09 -30.92 -1.93
N GLN A 361 4.21 -30.91 -3.26
CA GLN A 361 4.07 -29.70 -4.06
C GLN A 361 2.63 -29.17 -4.03
N GLN A 362 1.64 -30.03 -4.07
CA GLN A 362 0.23 -29.64 -3.90
C GLN A 362 -0.05 -29.09 -2.48
N ALA A 363 0.52 -29.70 -1.45
CA ALA A 363 0.42 -29.21 -0.08
C ALA A 363 1.08 -27.84 0.08
N SER A 364 2.28 -27.66 -0.48
CA SER A 364 2.98 -26.37 -0.49
C SER A 364 2.18 -25.30 -1.23
N ASN A 365 1.62 -25.60 -2.40
CA ASN A 365 0.79 -24.67 -3.15
C ASN A 365 -0.50 -24.32 -2.39
N LYS A 366 -1.15 -25.28 -1.74
CA LYS A 366 -2.34 -25.02 -0.90
C LYS A 366 -2.00 -24.15 0.30
N MET A 367 -0.87 -24.43 0.96
CA MET A 367 -0.40 -23.65 2.10
C MET A 367 -0.10 -22.19 1.69
N MET A 368 0.59 -21.98 0.56
CA MET A 368 0.86 -20.66 0.01
C MET A 368 -0.43 -19.90 -0.36
N MET A 369 -1.41 -20.60 -0.92
CA MET A 369 -2.73 -20.03 -1.26
C MET A 369 -3.51 -19.54 -0.02
N ILE A 370 -3.29 -20.12 1.16
CA ILE A 370 -3.97 -19.73 2.40
C ILE A 370 -3.16 -18.68 3.14
N ILE A 371 -1.85 -18.88 3.27
CA ILE A 371 -0.98 -17.99 4.05
C ILE A 371 -0.91 -16.60 3.42
N MET A 372 -0.80 -16.51 2.09
CA MET A 372 -0.65 -15.22 1.42
C MET A 372 -1.86 -14.28 1.60
N PRO A 373 -3.13 -14.72 1.41
CA PRO A 373 -4.29 -13.91 1.74
C PRO A 373 -4.37 -13.51 3.22
N LEU A 374 -4.05 -14.42 4.15
CA LEU A 374 -4.05 -14.13 5.58
C LEU A 374 -2.98 -13.09 5.96
N MET A 375 -1.79 -13.20 5.37
CA MET A 375 -0.72 -12.22 5.58
C MET A 375 -1.12 -10.83 5.04
N MET A 376 -1.74 -10.77 3.86
CA MET A 376 -2.24 -9.51 3.30
C MET A 376 -3.37 -8.92 4.13
N ALA A 377 -4.25 -9.77 4.69
CA ALA A 377 -5.28 -9.34 5.62
C ALA A 377 -4.69 -8.75 6.90
N TYR A 378 -3.67 -9.40 7.46
CA TYR A 378 -2.95 -8.88 8.62
C TYR A 378 -2.41 -7.47 8.36
N PHE A 379 -1.85 -7.22 7.18
CA PHE A 379 -1.46 -5.86 6.79
C PHE A 379 -2.65 -4.91 6.70
N GLY A 380 -3.82 -5.37 6.26
CA GLY A 380 -5.05 -4.57 6.25
C GLY A 380 -5.50 -4.06 7.62
N PHE A 381 -5.15 -4.79 8.70
CA PHE A 381 -5.41 -4.35 10.08
C PHE A 381 -4.36 -3.35 10.59
N LEU A 382 -3.13 -3.43 10.11
CA LEU A 382 -2.01 -2.64 10.62
C LEU A 382 -1.80 -1.32 9.87
N TYR A 383 -2.18 -1.28 8.58
CA TYR A 383 -1.93 -0.12 7.73
C TYR A 383 -3.17 0.76 7.60
N THR A 384 -3.02 1.92 6.98
CA THR A 384 -4.07 2.92 6.82
C THR A 384 -5.32 2.37 6.11
N GLY A 385 -6.47 3.01 6.35
CA GLY A 385 -7.73 2.71 5.65
C GLY A 385 -7.58 2.77 4.13
N ALA A 386 -6.73 3.69 3.64
CA ALA A 386 -6.37 3.77 2.23
C ALA A 386 -5.81 2.45 1.68
N PHE A 387 -4.97 1.75 2.44
CA PHE A 387 -4.46 0.44 2.05
C PHE A 387 -5.57 -0.61 2.01
N ALA A 388 -6.46 -0.62 2.98
CA ALA A 388 -7.60 -1.53 3.00
C ALA A 388 -8.56 -1.27 1.82
N ILE A 389 -8.82 0.00 1.47
CA ILE A 389 -9.57 0.41 0.27
C ILE A 389 -8.90 -0.13 -0.99
N TYR A 390 -7.58 0.07 -1.11
CA TYR A 390 -6.80 -0.46 -2.24
C TYR A 390 -6.95 -1.98 -2.35
N MET A 391 -6.83 -2.73 -1.25
CA MET A 391 -6.94 -4.19 -1.26
C MET A 391 -8.31 -4.65 -1.75
N VAL A 392 -9.38 -4.07 -1.24
CA VAL A 392 -10.76 -4.38 -1.66
C VAL A 392 -10.96 -4.08 -3.15
N ALA A 393 -10.58 -2.89 -3.61
CA ALA A 393 -10.67 -2.50 -5.01
C ALA A 393 -9.82 -3.42 -5.91
N ASN A 394 -8.60 -3.72 -5.51
CA ASN A 394 -7.69 -4.61 -6.22
C ASN A 394 -8.25 -6.02 -6.39
N TYR A 395 -8.83 -6.63 -5.34
CA TYR A 395 -9.43 -7.95 -5.44
C TYR A 395 -10.71 -7.94 -6.27
N ALA A 396 -11.57 -6.93 -6.11
CA ALA A 396 -12.78 -6.79 -6.91
C ALA A 396 -12.46 -6.70 -8.41
N ILE A 397 -11.52 -5.83 -8.79
CA ILE A 397 -11.10 -5.68 -10.18
C ILE A 397 -10.38 -6.95 -10.69
N SER A 398 -9.60 -7.63 -9.83
CA SER A 398 -8.94 -8.90 -10.19
C SER A 398 -9.94 -10.01 -10.49
N ILE A 399 -11.07 -10.07 -9.78
CA ILE A 399 -12.16 -10.99 -10.08
C ILE A 399 -12.74 -10.66 -11.47
N LEU A 400 -13.06 -9.39 -11.73
CA LEU A 400 -13.59 -8.95 -13.02
C LEU A 400 -12.62 -9.25 -14.18
N SER A 401 -11.33 -8.94 -14.00
CA SER A 401 -10.30 -9.22 -15.01
C SER A 401 -10.11 -10.73 -15.23
N THR A 402 -10.25 -11.55 -14.18
CA THR A 402 -10.20 -13.03 -14.31
C THR A 402 -11.31 -13.55 -15.21
N ILE A 403 -12.50 -13.04 -15.04
CA ILE A 403 -13.65 -13.43 -15.86
C ILE A 403 -13.51 -12.91 -17.29
N ALA A 404 -13.14 -11.64 -17.46
CA ALA A 404 -13.03 -10.98 -18.77
C ALA A 404 -11.89 -11.54 -19.63
N LEU A 405 -10.71 -11.78 -19.06
CA LEU A 405 -9.54 -12.25 -19.79
C LEU A 405 -9.55 -13.75 -20.08
N ARG A 406 -10.47 -14.51 -19.51
CA ARG A 406 -10.54 -15.96 -19.66
C ARG A 406 -10.63 -16.40 -21.12
N ALA A 407 -11.63 -15.92 -21.85
CA ALA A 407 -11.87 -16.34 -23.22
C ALA A 407 -10.72 -15.95 -24.18
N PRO A 408 -10.18 -14.71 -24.15
CA PRO A 408 -9.05 -14.36 -25.01
C PRO A 408 -7.77 -15.14 -24.65
N VAL A 409 -7.50 -15.41 -23.39
CA VAL A 409 -6.35 -16.22 -22.96
C VAL A 409 -6.47 -17.65 -23.47
N GLU A 410 -7.62 -18.29 -23.29
CA GLU A 410 -7.86 -19.66 -23.75
C GLU A 410 -7.68 -19.79 -25.27
N LYS A 411 -8.28 -18.87 -26.05
CA LYS A 411 -8.10 -18.85 -27.50
C LYS A 411 -6.63 -18.70 -27.92
N ALA A 412 -5.89 -17.80 -27.26
CA ALA A 412 -4.47 -17.56 -27.57
C ALA A 412 -3.59 -18.77 -27.23
N VAL A 413 -3.85 -19.47 -26.13
CA VAL A 413 -3.09 -20.66 -25.73
C VAL A 413 -3.39 -21.83 -26.68
N LEU A 414 -4.67 -22.12 -26.96
CA LEU A 414 -5.04 -23.21 -27.86
C LEU A 414 -4.52 -23.01 -29.27
N LYS A 415 -4.54 -21.78 -29.81
CA LYS A 415 -3.97 -21.47 -31.12
C LYS A 415 -2.48 -21.82 -31.17
N LYS A 416 -1.70 -21.40 -30.15
CA LYS A 416 -0.26 -21.70 -30.13
C LYS A 416 0.05 -23.18 -29.93
N LEU A 417 -0.76 -23.90 -29.17
CA LEU A 417 -0.58 -25.34 -29.00
C LEU A 417 -0.83 -26.10 -30.33
N LYS A 418 -1.87 -25.74 -31.09
CA LYS A 418 -2.11 -26.29 -32.41
C LYS A 418 -0.97 -26.02 -33.39
N GLU A 419 -0.47 -24.78 -33.45
CA GLU A 419 0.68 -24.40 -34.26
C GLU A 419 1.96 -25.17 -33.87
N GLN A 420 2.14 -25.55 -32.61
CA GLN A 420 3.24 -26.39 -32.16
C GLN A 420 3.07 -27.85 -32.58
N GLU A 421 1.89 -28.40 -32.44
CA GLU A 421 1.56 -29.78 -32.86
C GLU A 421 1.71 -29.96 -34.37
N GLU A 422 1.29 -29.00 -35.18
CA GLU A 422 1.45 -28.99 -36.63
C GLU A 422 2.95 -28.97 -37.03
N LYS A 423 3.78 -28.16 -36.34
CA LYS A 423 5.22 -28.11 -36.58
C LYS A 423 5.92 -29.41 -36.18
N ASP A 424 5.55 -29.99 -35.06
CA ASP A 424 6.12 -31.27 -34.60
C ASP A 424 5.74 -32.41 -35.54
N ASN A 425 4.53 -32.44 -36.07
CA ASN A 425 4.07 -33.43 -37.03
C ASN A 425 4.71 -33.25 -38.42
N SER A 426 4.87 -31.99 -38.85
CA SER A 426 5.58 -31.71 -40.13
C SER A 426 7.07 -32.06 -40.07
N GLY A 427 7.72 -31.86 -38.92
CA GLY A 427 9.08 -32.28 -38.66
C GLY A 427 9.26 -33.78 -38.67
N LYS A 428 8.34 -34.54 -38.05
CA LYS A 428 8.34 -36.03 -38.09
C LYS A 428 8.14 -36.56 -39.48
N ALA A 429 7.26 -35.99 -40.30
CA ALA A 429 7.02 -36.38 -41.69
C ALA A 429 8.26 -36.14 -42.60
N SER A 430 9.08 -35.12 -42.28
CA SER A 430 10.32 -34.82 -42.99
C SER A 430 11.45 -35.79 -42.66
N TYR A 431 11.46 -36.43 -41.47
CA TYR A 431 12.47 -37.45 -41.12
C TYR A 431 12.12 -38.86 -41.61
N MET A 432 10.92 -39.09 -42.11
CA MET A 432 10.45 -40.38 -42.67
C MET A 432 10.53 -40.43 -44.22
N ARG A 433 11.01 -39.41 -44.85
CA ARG A 433 11.38 -39.36 -46.27
C ARG A 433 12.89 -39.34 -46.43
#